data_4e5663d35ed9538124437f7e0e33650c
#
_entry.id   4e5663d35ed9538124437f7e0e33650c
#
_cell.length_a   1.000
_cell.length_b   1.000
_cell.length_c   1.000
_cell.angle_alpha   90.00
_cell.angle_beta   90.00
_cell.angle_gamma   90.00
#
_symmetry.space_group_name_H-M   'P 1'
#
loop_
_entity.id
_entity.type
_entity.pdbx_description
1 polymer ?
#
loop_
_entity_poly.entity_id
_entity_poly.type
_entity_poly.pdbx_seq_one_letter_code
_entity_poly.pdbx_strand_id
1 'polypeptide(L)'
;MDEAAAGTVSGNRIQHIGEAILVIVGAYLCASIAVTVLDPVLTALIGELTSNAVRIGRTVVQFVTMIAVVVGYVRLVDAERLIRAVVPSPRGVGLIVGGTVALLVGNELINELLQSAGYSPGANQAVLAGAGDPLYYLAMAAVSLLFVGPAEELLFRGAVQGRLRESWGAWPAILAATVLFGLIHIPAVSGGFGAQLSYAL
;
A
#
# COMPACT_ATOMS: atom_id res chain seq x y z
N MET A 1 -31.33 -24.40 -16.77
CA MET A 1 -31.25 -22.95 -16.54
C MET A 1 -30.06 -22.54 -15.66
N ASP A 2 -29.30 -23.49 -15.10
CA ASP A 2 -28.18 -23.20 -14.17
C ASP A 2 -26.82 -22.91 -14.81
N GLU A 3 -26.58 -23.43 -16.00
CA GLU A 3 -25.24 -23.34 -16.65
C GLU A 3 -24.95 -21.92 -17.18
N ALA A 4 -25.95 -21.21 -17.67
CA ALA A 4 -25.81 -19.83 -18.14
C ALA A 4 -25.58 -18.85 -16.95
N ALA A 5 -26.19 -19.08 -15.80
CA ALA A 5 -26.02 -18.29 -14.61
C ALA A 5 -24.62 -18.50 -13.97
N ALA A 6 -24.11 -19.72 -13.98
CA ALA A 6 -22.76 -20.05 -13.52
C ALA A 6 -21.68 -19.41 -14.40
N GLY A 7 -21.88 -19.37 -15.71
CA GLY A 7 -20.96 -18.72 -16.67
C GLY A 7 -20.85 -17.21 -16.49
N THR A 8 -21.96 -16.52 -16.20
CA THR A 8 -21.95 -15.06 -15.97
C THR A 8 -21.29 -14.67 -14.65
N VAL A 9 -21.52 -15.44 -13.58
CA VAL A 9 -20.87 -15.21 -12.27
C VAL A 9 -19.36 -15.44 -12.35
N SER A 10 -18.91 -16.47 -13.09
CA SER A 10 -17.48 -16.74 -13.28
C SER A 10 -16.82 -15.65 -14.13
N GLY A 11 -17.48 -15.17 -15.19
CA GLY A 11 -16.98 -14.09 -16.03
C GLY A 11 -16.76 -12.80 -15.24
N ASN A 12 -17.69 -12.40 -14.41
CA ASN A 12 -17.56 -11.22 -13.55
C ASN A 12 -16.41 -11.34 -12.53
N ARG A 13 -16.16 -12.53 -11.99
CA ARG A 13 -15.05 -12.74 -11.05
C ARG A 13 -13.67 -12.53 -11.68
N ILE A 14 -13.47 -13.09 -12.87
CA ILE A 14 -12.22 -12.95 -13.64
C ILE A 14 -12.00 -11.49 -14.03
N GLN A 15 -13.05 -10.81 -14.46
CA GLN A 15 -12.99 -9.39 -14.80
C GLN A 15 -12.55 -8.55 -13.62
N HIS A 16 -13.17 -8.71 -12.44
CA HIS A 16 -12.82 -7.92 -11.25
C HIS A 16 -11.41 -8.21 -10.72
N ILE A 17 -10.90 -9.44 -10.89
CA ILE A 17 -9.48 -9.74 -10.63
C ILE A 17 -8.59 -8.98 -11.61
N GLY A 18 -8.91 -9.02 -12.90
CA GLY A 18 -8.15 -8.31 -13.92
C GLY A 18 -8.12 -6.79 -13.65
N GLU A 19 -9.26 -6.20 -13.31
CA GLU A 19 -9.35 -4.79 -12.93
C GLU A 19 -8.54 -4.46 -11.67
N ALA A 20 -8.59 -5.31 -10.65
CA ALA A 20 -7.80 -5.14 -9.43
C ALA A 20 -6.28 -5.17 -9.72
N ILE A 21 -5.83 -6.12 -10.54
CA ILE A 21 -4.42 -6.21 -10.96
C ILE A 21 -4.06 -5.00 -11.82
N LEU A 22 -4.91 -4.63 -12.77
CA LEU A 22 -4.65 -3.51 -13.67
C LEU A 22 -4.49 -2.18 -12.91
N VAL A 23 -5.33 -1.91 -11.91
CA VAL A 23 -5.23 -0.68 -11.13
C VAL A 23 -3.98 -0.66 -10.25
N ILE A 24 -3.58 -1.81 -9.68
CA ILE A 24 -2.32 -1.92 -8.93
C ILE A 24 -1.14 -1.63 -9.86
N VAL A 25 -1.02 -2.39 -10.94
CA VAL A 25 0.10 -2.25 -11.89
C VAL A 25 0.13 -0.85 -12.49
N GLY A 26 -1.03 -0.32 -12.89
CA GLY A 26 -1.15 1.03 -13.44
C GLY A 26 -0.72 2.10 -12.44
N ALA A 27 -1.14 2.01 -11.18
CA ALA A 27 -0.77 2.97 -10.15
C ALA A 27 0.74 2.97 -9.87
N TYR A 28 1.35 1.80 -9.72
CA TYR A 28 2.80 1.69 -9.50
C TYR A 28 3.62 2.08 -10.71
N LEU A 29 3.21 1.70 -11.92
CA LEU A 29 3.88 2.07 -13.16
C LEU A 29 3.85 3.58 -13.39
N CYS A 30 2.69 4.20 -13.28
CA CYS A 30 2.56 5.66 -13.42
C CYS A 30 3.37 6.39 -12.35
N ALA A 31 3.35 5.92 -11.10
CA ALA A 31 4.13 6.49 -10.02
C ALA A 31 5.65 6.37 -10.29
N SER A 32 6.12 5.23 -10.78
CA SER A 32 7.53 5.02 -11.14
C SER A 32 7.95 5.93 -12.29
N ILE A 33 7.12 6.07 -13.31
CA ILE A 33 7.38 7.00 -14.43
C ILE A 33 7.44 8.44 -13.91
N ALA A 34 6.48 8.86 -13.08
CA ALA A 34 6.44 10.21 -12.53
C ALA A 34 7.69 10.52 -11.69
N VAL A 35 8.11 9.60 -10.82
CA VAL A 35 9.35 9.76 -10.07
C VAL A 35 10.55 9.87 -11.00
N THR A 36 10.67 8.99 -12.00
CA THR A 36 11.81 9.01 -12.95
C THR A 36 11.88 10.31 -13.74
N VAL A 37 10.73 10.81 -14.22
CA VAL A 37 10.65 12.04 -15.01
C VAL A 37 10.93 13.28 -14.16
N LEU A 38 10.45 13.30 -12.91
CA LEU A 38 10.60 14.46 -12.03
C LEU A 38 11.90 14.42 -11.20
N ASP A 39 12.61 13.31 -11.17
CA ASP A 39 13.85 13.17 -10.40
C ASP A 39 14.93 14.21 -10.70
N PRO A 40 15.25 14.55 -11.96
CA PRO A 40 16.19 15.62 -12.26
C PRO A 40 15.77 16.97 -11.69
N VAL A 41 14.44 17.28 -11.74
CA VAL A 41 13.90 18.52 -11.21
C VAL A 41 13.98 18.52 -9.68
N LEU A 42 13.58 17.44 -9.02
CA LEU A 42 13.71 17.30 -7.57
C LEU A 42 15.16 17.46 -7.11
N THR A 43 16.09 16.79 -7.81
CA THR A 43 17.52 16.87 -7.49
C THR A 43 18.06 18.27 -7.69
N ALA A 44 17.65 18.97 -8.74
CA ALA A 44 18.08 20.34 -9.00
C ALA A 44 17.53 21.34 -7.96
N LEU A 45 16.29 21.15 -7.51
CA LEU A 45 15.63 22.09 -6.58
C LEU A 45 16.00 21.85 -5.11
N ILE A 46 16.16 20.61 -4.69
CA ILE A 46 16.30 20.24 -3.28
C ILE A 46 17.52 19.35 -2.98
N GLY A 47 18.25 18.93 -4.00
CA GLY A 47 19.39 18.03 -3.85
C GLY A 47 20.56 18.63 -3.07
N GLU A 48 20.70 19.95 -3.10
CA GLU A 48 21.70 20.67 -2.31
C GLU A 48 21.39 20.69 -0.81
N LEU A 49 20.13 20.44 -0.42
CA LEU A 49 19.77 20.39 0.99
C LEU A 49 20.29 19.13 1.66
N THR A 50 19.81 17.98 1.25
CA THR A 50 20.29 16.65 1.68
C THR A 50 19.79 15.57 0.73
N SER A 51 20.50 14.42 0.67
CA SER A 51 19.99 13.23 -0.04
C SER A 51 18.67 12.72 0.54
N ASN A 52 18.43 12.94 1.84
CA ASN A 52 17.18 12.59 2.52
C ASN A 52 16.01 13.48 2.05
N ALA A 53 16.23 14.77 1.78
CA ALA A 53 15.21 15.65 1.24
C ALA A 53 14.74 15.19 -0.15
N VAL A 54 15.67 14.76 -1.02
CA VAL A 54 15.32 14.19 -2.33
C VAL A 54 14.52 12.89 -2.19
N ARG A 55 14.88 12.00 -1.25
CA ARG A 55 14.12 10.77 -0.97
C ARG A 55 12.68 11.08 -0.53
N ILE A 56 12.51 12.02 0.38
CA ILE A 56 11.19 12.49 0.83
C ILE A 56 10.39 13.01 -0.37
N GLY A 57 10.99 13.86 -1.20
CA GLY A 57 10.37 14.39 -2.41
C GLY A 57 9.91 13.30 -3.37
N ARG A 58 10.77 12.30 -3.64
CA ARG A 58 10.42 11.13 -4.47
C ARG A 58 9.21 10.37 -3.89
N THR A 59 9.19 10.15 -2.57
CA THR A 59 8.06 9.49 -1.89
C THR A 59 6.78 10.29 -2.07
N VAL A 60 6.81 11.61 -1.89
CA VAL A 60 5.63 12.46 -2.10
C VAL A 60 5.15 12.36 -3.55
N VAL A 61 6.04 12.50 -4.54
CA VAL A 61 5.67 12.36 -5.97
C VAL A 61 5.04 11.00 -6.26
N GLN A 62 5.63 9.93 -5.75
CA GLN A 62 5.13 8.57 -5.93
C GLN A 62 3.69 8.44 -5.45
N PHE A 63 3.42 8.82 -4.20
CA PHE A 63 2.11 8.58 -3.60
C PHE A 63 1.05 9.59 -4.03
N VAL A 64 1.41 10.83 -4.34
CA VAL A 64 0.50 11.79 -4.99
C VAL A 64 0.08 11.28 -6.37
N THR A 65 1.01 10.72 -7.15
CA THR A 65 0.69 10.12 -8.45
C THR A 65 -0.23 8.90 -8.27
N MET A 66 0.04 8.04 -7.29
CA MET A 66 -0.85 6.91 -6.99
C MET A 66 -2.27 7.36 -6.67
N ILE A 67 -2.43 8.38 -5.81
CA ILE A 67 -3.75 8.96 -5.50
C ILE A 67 -4.42 9.44 -6.79
N ALA A 68 -3.71 10.19 -7.63
CA ALA A 68 -4.25 10.72 -8.88
C ALA A 68 -4.71 9.60 -9.83
N VAL A 69 -3.92 8.53 -9.97
CA VAL A 69 -4.25 7.37 -10.81
C VAL A 69 -5.48 6.64 -10.27
N VAL A 70 -5.55 6.37 -8.97
CA VAL A 70 -6.70 5.67 -8.36
C VAL A 70 -7.97 6.50 -8.47
N VAL A 71 -7.90 7.79 -8.18
CA VAL A 71 -9.04 8.71 -8.33
C VAL A 71 -9.47 8.80 -9.79
N GLY A 72 -8.52 8.89 -10.72
CA GLY A 72 -8.79 8.86 -12.17
C GLY A 72 -9.48 7.56 -12.58
N TYR A 73 -8.95 6.42 -12.17
CA TYR A 73 -9.55 5.11 -12.44
C TYR A 73 -11.00 5.03 -11.95
N VAL A 74 -11.23 5.37 -10.69
CA VAL A 74 -12.56 5.27 -10.06
C VAL A 74 -13.59 6.16 -10.77
N ARG A 75 -13.18 7.35 -11.24
CA ARG A 75 -14.04 8.24 -12.04
C ARG A 75 -14.31 7.70 -13.43
N LEU A 76 -13.29 7.13 -14.09
CA LEU A 76 -13.43 6.58 -15.45
C LEU A 76 -14.36 5.37 -15.52
N VAL A 77 -14.49 4.62 -14.42
CA VAL A 77 -15.35 3.43 -14.37
C VAL A 77 -16.64 3.64 -13.54
N ASP A 78 -17.01 4.90 -13.26
CA ASP A 78 -18.19 5.30 -12.48
C ASP A 78 -18.31 4.55 -11.15
N ALA A 79 -17.19 4.41 -10.45
CA ALA A 79 -17.08 3.60 -9.24
C ALA A 79 -16.73 4.41 -7.99
N GLU A 80 -17.10 5.69 -7.92
CA GLU A 80 -16.84 6.58 -6.78
C GLU A 80 -17.39 6.03 -5.46
N ARG A 81 -18.42 5.16 -5.53
CA ARG A 81 -18.97 4.44 -4.37
C ARG A 81 -17.95 3.57 -3.65
N LEU A 82 -16.84 3.20 -4.31
CA LEU A 82 -15.76 2.40 -3.71
C LEU A 82 -14.90 3.23 -2.75
N ILE A 83 -14.87 4.55 -2.93
CA ILE A 83 -14.11 5.46 -2.06
C ILE A 83 -15.10 6.09 -1.07
N ARG A 84 -14.99 5.70 0.19
CA ARG A 84 -15.80 6.24 1.27
C ARG A 84 -14.92 6.88 2.33
N ALA A 85 -14.94 8.19 2.40
CA ALA A 85 -14.35 8.94 3.50
C ALA A 85 -15.40 9.13 4.59
N VAL A 86 -15.16 8.60 5.77
CA VAL A 86 -16.05 8.73 6.93
C VAL A 86 -15.22 9.23 8.11
N VAL A 87 -15.71 10.26 8.79
CA VAL A 87 -15.10 10.69 10.06
C VAL A 87 -15.38 9.60 11.11
N PRO A 88 -14.33 9.02 11.73
CA PRO A 88 -14.53 7.94 12.68
C PRO A 88 -15.26 8.44 13.94
N SER A 89 -16.19 7.63 14.43
CA SER A 89 -16.81 7.84 15.74
C SER A 89 -15.76 7.67 16.87
N PRO A 90 -16.00 8.15 18.10
CA PRO A 90 -15.09 7.92 19.23
C PRO A 90 -14.77 6.42 19.46
N ARG A 91 -15.76 5.55 19.23
CA ARG A 91 -15.56 4.10 19.25
C ARG A 91 -14.65 3.64 18.11
N GLY A 92 -14.82 4.22 16.92
CA GLY A 92 -13.94 3.97 15.77
C GLY A 92 -12.50 4.40 16.03
N VAL A 93 -12.29 5.55 16.65
CA VAL A 93 -10.96 6.01 17.08
C VAL A 93 -10.34 5.02 18.07
N GLY A 94 -11.10 4.55 19.07
CA GLY A 94 -10.62 3.53 20.00
C GLY A 94 -10.21 2.23 19.32
N LEU A 95 -10.97 1.78 18.32
CA LEU A 95 -10.62 0.59 17.52
C LEU A 95 -9.37 0.81 16.66
N ILE A 96 -9.20 2.00 16.09
CA ILE A 96 -7.99 2.35 15.32
C ILE A 96 -6.77 2.32 16.23
N VAL A 97 -6.82 3.02 17.37
CA VAL A 97 -5.69 3.05 18.31
C VAL A 97 -5.38 1.65 18.85
N GLY A 98 -6.39 0.93 19.31
CA GLY A 98 -6.22 -0.43 19.84
C GLY A 98 -5.70 -1.40 18.79
N GLY A 99 -6.20 -1.32 17.55
CA GLY A 99 -5.71 -2.11 16.42
C GLY A 99 -4.25 -1.78 16.07
N THR A 100 -3.88 -0.50 16.07
CA THR A 100 -2.49 -0.08 15.84
C THR A 100 -1.55 -0.64 16.91
N VAL A 101 -1.91 -0.52 18.18
CA VAL A 101 -1.12 -1.10 19.28
C VAL A 101 -1.02 -2.62 19.13
N ALA A 102 -2.12 -3.30 18.84
CA ALA A 102 -2.12 -4.75 18.63
C ALA A 102 -1.22 -5.18 17.47
N LEU A 103 -1.22 -4.42 16.36
CA LEU A 103 -0.32 -4.68 15.23
C LEU A 103 1.16 -4.47 15.59
N LEU A 104 1.49 -3.41 16.32
CA LEU A 104 2.87 -3.17 16.77
C LEU A 104 3.36 -4.27 17.70
N VAL A 105 2.56 -4.64 18.70
CA VAL A 105 2.91 -5.74 19.63
C VAL A 105 3.00 -7.07 18.86
N GLY A 106 2.06 -7.34 17.96
CA GLY A 106 2.08 -8.55 17.13
C GLY A 106 3.33 -8.62 16.25
N ASN A 107 3.74 -7.51 15.64
CA ASN A 107 4.96 -7.44 14.85
C ASN A 107 6.21 -7.76 15.68
N GLU A 108 6.35 -7.18 16.89
CA GLU A 108 7.46 -7.48 17.77
C GLU A 108 7.49 -8.95 18.19
N LEU A 109 6.33 -9.52 18.56
CA LEU A 109 6.23 -10.94 18.90
C LEU A 109 6.64 -11.86 17.74
N ILE A 110 6.20 -11.54 16.52
CA ILE A 110 6.58 -12.28 15.31
C ILE A 110 8.09 -12.18 15.08
N ASN A 111 8.66 -10.98 15.21
CA ASN A 111 10.09 -10.76 15.04
C ASN A 111 10.91 -11.57 16.08
N GLU A 112 10.50 -11.58 17.35
CA GLU A 112 11.15 -12.40 18.40
C GLU A 112 11.06 -13.90 18.10
N LEU A 113 9.89 -14.39 17.67
CA LEU A 113 9.70 -15.78 17.28
C LEU A 113 10.59 -16.18 16.09
N LEU A 114 10.65 -15.34 15.04
CA LEU A 114 11.50 -15.57 13.89
C LEU A 114 12.98 -15.61 14.28
N GLN A 115 13.44 -14.65 15.12
CA GLN A 115 14.82 -14.62 15.60
C GLN A 115 15.14 -15.84 16.44
N SER A 116 14.24 -16.28 17.33
CA SER A 116 14.44 -17.50 18.13
C SER A 116 14.51 -18.76 17.27
N ALA A 117 13.85 -18.77 16.11
CA ALA A 117 13.92 -19.84 15.12
C ALA A 117 15.14 -19.74 14.17
N GLY A 118 16.03 -18.74 14.38
CA GLY A 118 17.25 -18.55 13.58
C GLY A 118 17.03 -17.75 12.28
N TYR A 119 15.87 -17.12 12.10
CA TYR A 119 15.59 -16.24 10.97
C TYR A 119 15.89 -14.79 11.33
N SER A 120 16.58 -14.06 10.43
CA SER A 120 16.77 -12.62 10.57
C SER A 120 15.63 -11.90 9.85
N PRO A 121 14.77 -11.17 10.58
CA PRO A 121 13.71 -10.37 9.94
C PRO A 121 14.30 -9.37 8.96
N GLY A 122 13.59 -9.14 7.86
CA GLY A 122 13.97 -8.10 6.92
C GLY A 122 13.73 -6.71 7.49
N ALA A 123 14.54 -5.73 7.10
CA ALA A 123 14.34 -4.35 7.49
C ALA A 123 13.80 -3.52 6.32
N ASN A 124 12.87 -2.61 6.60
CA ASN A 124 12.35 -1.71 5.58
C ASN A 124 13.44 -0.77 5.08
N GLN A 125 13.64 -0.74 3.77
CA GLN A 125 14.70 0.06 3.14
C GLN A 125 14.53 1.57 3.39
N ALA A 126 13.30 2.07 3.50
CA ALA A 126 13.04 3.48 3.83
C ALA A 126 13.50 3.82 5.25
N VAL A 127 13.36 2.88 6.20
CA VAL A 127 13.86 3.04 7.57
C VAL A 127 15.38 3.03 7.59
N LEU A 128 16.01 2.07 6.89
CA LEU A 128 17.47 1.98 6.81
C LEU A 128 18.09 3.23 6.16
N ALA A 129 17.42 3.81 5.17
CA ALA A 129 17.92 4.98 4.46
C ALA A 129 18.04 6.23 5.34
N GLY A 130 17.25 6.34 6.41
CA GLY A 130 17.30 7.46 7.35
C GLY A 130 18.15 7.23 8.59
N ALA A 131 18.92 6.14 8.65
CA ALA A 131 19.69 5.78 9.83
C ALA A 131 20.55 6.94 10.35
N GLY A 132 20.29 7.35 11.59
CA GLY A 132 21.00 8.44 12.27
C GLY A 132 20.46 9.86 12.02
N ASP A 133 19.36 10.02 11.27
CA ASP A 133 18.73 11.32 11.02
C ASP A 133 17.29 11.38 11.60
N PRO A 134 17.10 11.90 12.83
CA PRO A 134 15.78 12.01 13.44
C PRO A 134 14.81 12.89 12.65
N LEU A 135 15.32 13.91 11.94
CA LEU A 135 14.48 14.81 11.15
C LEU A 135 13.92 14.08 9.92
N TYR A 136 14.71 13.19 9.32
CA TYR A 136 14.23 12.31 8.25
C TYR A 136 13.05 11.45 8.72
N TYR A 137 13.16 10.82 9.88
CA TYR A 137 12.07 9.98 10.41
C TYR A 137 10.82 10.79 10.72
N LEU A 138 10.97 11.98 11.29
CA LEU A 138 9.82 12.87 11.55
C LEU A 138 9.13 13.29 10.25
N ALA A 139 9.92 13.69 9.26
CA ALA A 139 9.39 14.06 7.94
C ALA A 139 8.72 12.87 7.24
N MET A 140 9.35 11.68 7.27
CA MET A 140 8.75 10.47 6.70
C MET A 140 7.48 10.03 7.42
N ALA A 141 7.39 10.20 8.74
CA ALA A 141 6.16 9.96 9.48
C ALA A 141 5.02 10.88 9.01
N ALA A 142 5.31 12.18 8.84
CA ALA A 142 4.33 13.13 8.29
C ALA A 142 3.90 12.76 6.86
N VAL A 143 4.86 12.42 5.98
CA VAL A 143 4.59 11.97 4.62
C VAL A 143 3.78 10.67 4.61
N SER A 144 4.07 9.74 5.51
CA SER A 144 3.32 8.48 5.63
C SER A 144 1.88 8.72 6.03
N LEU A 145 1.61 9.62 6.95
CA LEU A 145 0.25 9.96 7.37
C LEU A 145 -0.54 10.72 6.30
N LEU A 146 0.13 11.62 5.56
CA LEU A 146 -0.54 12.54 4.64
C LEU A 146 -0.66 11.99 3.21
N PHE A 147 0.25 11.13 2.78
CA PHE A 147 0.32 10.66 1.39
C PHE A 147 0.35 9.14 1.27
N VAL A 148 1.25 8.45 1.99
CA VAL A 148 1.40 6.98 1.84
C VAL A 148 0.14 6.26 2.29
N GLY A 149 -0.28 6.46 3.53
CA GLY A 149 -1.47 5.82 4.09
C GLY A 149 -2.72 6.09 3.25
N PRO A 150 -3.07 7.37 2.95
CA PRO A 150 -4.20 7.66 2.08
C PRO A 150 -4.12 7.03 0.68
N ALA A 151 -2.95 6.99 0.05
CA ALA A 151 -2.78 6.37 -1.27
C ALA A 151 -3.02 4.86 -1.22
N GLU A 152 -2.44 4.19 -0.23
CA GLU A 152 -2.60 2.75 -0.04
C GLU A 152 -4.03 2.37 0.35
N GLU A 153 -4.67 3.15 1.23
CA GLU A 153 -6.08 2.94 1.57
C GLU A 153 -7.00 3.10 0.34
N LEU A 154 -6.77 4.14 -0.48
CA LEU A 154 -7.54 4.34 -1.70
C LEU A 154 -7.32 3.21 -2.71
N LEU A 155 -6.08 2.77 -2.90
CA LEU A 155 -5.75 1.70 -3.83
C LEU A 155 -6.27 0.36 -3.34
N PHE A 156 -5.86 -0.08 -2.13
CA PHE A 156 -6.13 -1.46 -1.70
C PHE A 156 -7.51 -1.63 -1.07
N ARG A 157 -7.96 -0.73 -0.20
CA ARG A 157 -9.29 -0.85 0.43
C ARG A 157 -10.39 -0.21 -0.41
N GLY A 158 -10.09 0.86 -1.13
CA GLY A 158 -11.02 1.47 -2.07
C GLY A 158 -11.15 0.65 -3.35
N ALA A 159 -10.21 0.80 -4.26
CA ALA A 159 -10.32 0.23 -5.61
C ALA A 159 -10.24 -1.30 -5.62
N VAL A 160 -9.16 -1.91 -5.09
CA VAL A 160 -8.91 -3.36 -5.20
C VAL A 160 -9.95 -4.16 -4.41
N GLN A 161 -10.02 -3.96 -3.10
CA GLN A 161 -10.95 -4.69 -2.25
C GLN A 161 -12.41 -4.39 -2.61
N GLY A 162 -12.71 -3.13 -2.96
CA GLY A 162 -14.04 -2.73 -3.39
C GLY A 162 -14.51 -3.52 -4.62
N ARG A 163 -13.68 -3.62 -5.65
CA ARG A 163 -13.97 -4.39 -6.87
C ARG A 163 -14.12 -5.88 -6.58
N LEU A 164 -13.21 -6.46 -5.83
CA LEU A 164 -13.29 -7.88 -5.48
C LEU A 164 -14.56 -8.21 -4.68
N ARG A 165 -15.01 -7.31 -3.81
CA ARG A 165 -16.24 -7.50 -3.01
C ARG A 165 -17.51 -7.58 -3.86
N GLU A 166 -17.54 -6.97 -5.03
CA GLU A 166 -18.71 -7.02 -5.92
C GLU A 166 -19.00 -8.44 -6.42
N SER A 167 -18.00 -9.32 -6.50
CA SER A 167 -18.17 -10.69 -7.00
C SER A 167 -17.82 -11.80 -6.00
N TRP A 168 -17.01 -11.51 -4.96
CA TRP A 168 -16.50 -12.51 -4.02
C TRP A 168 -17.11 -12.42 -2.61
N GLY A 169 -17.79 -11.32 -2.30
CA GLY A 169 -18.22 -11.01 -0.96
C GLY A 169 -17.10 -10.43 -0.08
N ALA A 170 -17.39 -10.17 1.20
CA ALA A 170 -16.50 -9.38 2.05
C ALA A 170 -15.20 -10.09 2.42
N TRP A 171 -15.28 -11.31 2.99
CA TRP A 171 -14.11 -12.00 3.53
C TRP A 171 -13.08 -12.43 2.48
N PRO A 172 -13.47 -13.08 1.35
CA PRO A 172 -12.51 -13.42 0.33
C PRO A 172 -11.84 -12.19 -0.30
N ALA A 173 -12.59 -11.09 -0.47
CA ALA A 173 -12.03 -9.86 -1.01
C ALA A 173 -11.02 -9.21 -0.05
N ILE A 174 -11.27 -9.23 1.26
CA ILE A 174 -10.33 -8.76 2.27
C ILE A 174 -9.04 -9.58 2.22
N LEU A 175 -9.16 -10.91 2.25
CA LEU A 175 -7.99 -11.80 2.21
C LEU A 175 -7.17 -11.62 0.94
N ALA A 176 -7.82 -11.56 -0.23
CA ALA A 176 -7.11 -11.35 -1.50
C ALA A 176 -6.42 -9.99 -1.55
N ALA A 177 -7.08 -8.91 -1.13
CA ALA A 177 -6.48 -7.58 -1.08
C ALA A 177 -5.30 -7.53 -0.10
N THR A 178 -5.39 -8.20 1.05
CA THR A 178 -4.31 -8.30 2.05
C THR A 178 -3.10 -9.04 1.47
N VAL A 179 -3.31 -10.17 0.79
CA VAL A 179 -2.23 -10.91 0.13
C VAL A 179 -1.56 -10.07 -0.95
N LEU A 180 -2.33 -9.41 -1.81
CA LEU A 180 -1.79 -8.51 -2.83
C LEU A 180 -0.99 -7.36 -2.20
N PHE A 181 -1.49 -6.77 -1.12
CA PHE A 181 -0.79 -5.73 -0.36
C PHE A 181 0.55 -6.23 0.19
N GLY A 182 0.59 -7.41 0.81
CA GLY A 182 1.83 -8.00 1.30
C GLY A 182 2.83 -8.27 0.17
N LEU A 183 2.37 -8.84 -0.95
CA LEU A 183 3.22 -9.17 -2.09
C LEU A 183 3.92 -7.96 -2.69
N ILE A 184 3.24 -6.82 -2.80
CA ILE A 184 3.85 -5.61 -3.37
C ILE A 184 4.88 -4.97 -2.43
N HIS A 185 4.87 -5.32 -1.13
CA HIS A 185 5.84 -4.82 -0.16
C HIS A 185 7.13 -5.65 -0.10
N ILE A 186 7.16 -6.84 -0.71
CA ILE A 186 8.37 -7.68 -0.76
C ILE A 186 9.61 -6.92 -1.24
N PRO A 187 9.56 -6.14 -2.35
CA PRO A 187 10.73 -5.40 -2.82
C PRO A 187 11.20 -4.27 -1.90
N ALA A 188 10.34 -3.80 -0.98
CA ALA A 188 10.67 -2.73 -0.04
C ALA A 188 11.53 -3.19 1.15
N VAL A 189 11.77 -4.49 1.27
CA VAL A 189 12.46 -5.11 2.40
C VAL A 189 13.85 -5.57 1.98
N SER A 190 14.85 -5.24 2.79
CA SER A 190 16.22 -5.74 2.62
C SER A 190 16.35 -7.17 3.16
N GLY A 191 17.20 -7.97 2.51
CA GLY A 191 17.51 -9.33 2.93
C GLY A 191 17.22 -10.37 1.86
N GLY A 192 17.52 -11.64 2.15
CA GLY A 192 17.22 -12.76 1.26
C GLY A 192 15.72 -13.08 1.20
N PHE A 193 15.32 -13.95 0.28
CA PHE A 193 13.92 -14.30 0.03
C PHE A 193 13.15 -14.69 1.30
N GLY A 194 13.76 -15.40 2.25
CA GLY A 194 13.12 -15.75 3.53
C GLY A 194 12.80 -14.53 4.40
N ALA A 195 13.70 -13.54 4.47
CA ALA A 195 13.48 -12.30 5.21
C ALA A 195 12.39 -11.44 4.56
N GLN A 196 12.34 -11.40 3.22
CA GLN A 196 11.31 -10.70 2.46
C GLN A 196 9.93 -11.35 2.66
N LEU A 197 9.87 -12.68 2.65
CA LEU A 197 8.63 -13.42 2.85
C LEU A 197 8.08 -13.25 4.27
N SER A 198 8.94 -13.25 5.30
CA SER A 198 8.53 -13.02 6.68
C SER A 198 7.94 -11.64 6.94
N TYR A 199 8.30 -10.66 6.13
CA TYR A 199 7.73 -9.31 6.21
C TYR A 199 6.38 -9.19 5.50
N ALA A 200 6.13 -10.02 4.50
CA ALA A 200 4.90 -9.99 3.68
C ALA A 200 3.73 -10.77 4.30
N LEU A 201 3.99 -11.59 5.33
CA LEU A 201 3.01 -12.41 6.05
C LEU A 201 2.54 -11.71 7.31
#